data_86e01135b490138773cd8ca149ce53c2
#
_entry.id   86e01135b490138773cd8ca149ce53c2
#
_cell.length_a   1.000
_cell.length_b   1.000
_cell.length_c   1.000
_cell.angle_alpha   90.00
_cell.angle_beta   90.00
_cell.angle_gamma   90.00
#
_symmetry.space_group_name_H-M   'P 1'
#
loop_
_entity.id
_entity.type
_entity.pdbx_description
1 polymer ?
#
loop_
_entity_poly.entity_id
_entity_poly.type
_entity_poly.pdbx_seq_one_letter_code
_entity_poly.pdbx_strand_id
1 'polypeptide(L)'
;MSDAGGGTLVSWLSPVELVGYAASALVVTSLAMTSVVRLRVISLIGSVTFVVYGALLGSVPIILTNAAVAVLNIWFLRKELGGGRSLGAVPIAADAPFLTDFLESHRTDIARSQPEFATPSPDDFALLLTRDGLPAGALMGRRAGEDPATLDVTLDYVMHAYRDSKIGSWLFGPGAKVLRSNGFNRVAATPTTEVHRSYVKGVGFRNEGGRWVRDLG
;
A
#
# COMPACT_ATOMS: atom_id res chain seq x y z
N MET A 1 67.27 1.99 3.33
CA MET A 1 66.71 1.42 4.56
C MET A 1 65.30 1.95 4.74
N SER A 2 64.37 1.06 4.67
CA SER A 2 62.99 1.20 5.11
C SER A 2 62.05 2.12 4.33
N ASP A 3 61.46 1.52 3.29
CA ASP A 3 60.18 1.96 2.75
C ASP A 3 59.18 0.86 3.12
N ALA A 4 58.39 1.11 4.12
CA ALA A 4 57.37 0.19 4.58
C ALA A 4 56.14 1.00 5.02
N GLY A 5 55.05 0.89 4.31
CA GLY A 5 53.75 1.19 4.91
C GLY A 5 52.79 2.05 4.13
N GLY A 6 52.59 1.82 2.85
CA GLY A 6 51.59 2.56 2.09
C GLY A 6 50.68 1.69 1.20
N GLY A 7 50.42 0.43 1.54
CA GLY A 7 49.79 -0.48 0.56
C GLY A 7 48.71 -1.41 1.08
N THR A 8 47.86 -1.05 2.04
CA THR A 8 46.89 -2.05 2.59
C THR A 8 45.49 -1.56 2.85
N LEU A 9 45.12 -0.35 2.55
CA LEU A 9 43.72 0.10 2.75
C LEU A 9 42.85 0.14 1.47
N VAL A 10 43.44 -0.10 0.31
CA VAL A 10 42.70 -0.01 -0.97
C VAL A 10 42.35 -1.40 -1.57
N SER A 11 42.93 -2.48 -1.03
CA SER A 11 42.67 -3.85 -1.52
C SER A 11 41.29 -4.41 -1.17
N TRP A 12 40.57 -3.80 -0.25
CA TRP A 12 39.24 -4.21 0.22
C TRP A 12 38.09 -3.76 -0.70
N LEU A 13 38.39 -2.98 -1.74
CA LEU A 13 37.41 -2.45 -2.67
C LEU A 13 37.65 -2.95 -4.09
N SER A 14 37.88 -4.26 -4.24
CA SER A 14 37.85 -4.82 -5.59
C SER A 14 36.44 -4.64 -6.20
N PRO A 15 36.31 -4.39 -7.52
CA PRO A 15 35.01 -4.29 -8.17
C PRO A 15 34.10 -5.49 -7.88
N VAL A 16 34.69 -6.67 -7.68
CA VAL A 16 33.97 -7.91 -7.36
C VAL A 16 33.39 -7.86 -5.94
N GLU A 17 34.16 -7.36 -4.97
CA GLU A 17 33.68 -7.21 -3.57
C GLU A 17 32.62 -6.13 -3.46
N LEU A 18 32.74 -5.02 -4.18
CA LEU A 18 31.70 -3.99 -4.23
C LEU A 18 30.37 -4.54 -4.76
N VAL A 19 30.42 -5.38 -5.80
CA VAL A 19 29.23 -6.07 -6.32
C VAL A 19 28.67 -7.04 -5.28
N GLY A 20 29.52 -7.77 -4.56
CA GLY A 20 29.11 -8.65 -3.47
C GLY A 20 28.42 -7.92 -2.33
N TYR A 21 28.99 -6.80 -1.86
CA TYR A 21 28.37 -5.98 -0.81
C TYR A 21 27.05 -5.35 -1.28
N ALA A 22 27.00 -4.86 -2.52
CA ALA A 22 25.76 -4.31 -3.08
C ALA A 22 24.65 -5.39 -3.19
N ALA A 23 25.01 -6.59 -3.64
CA ALA A 23 24.09 -7.73 -3.70
C ALA A 23 23.60 -8.13 -2.30
N SER A 24 24.49 -8.18 -1.31
CA SER A 24 24.15 -8.52 0.08
C SER A 24 23.25 -7.45 0.69
N ALA A 25 23.51 -6.17 0.49
CA ALA A 25 22.66 -5.07 0.94
C ALA A 25 21.28 -5.13 0.31
N LEU A 26 21.17 -5.46 -0.99
CA LEU A 26 19.90 -5.67 -1.68
C LEU A 26 19.11 -6.83 -1.08
N VAL A 27 19.75 -7.96 -0.77
CA VAL A 27 19.09 -9.11 -0.13
C VAL A 27 18.57 -8.73 1.25
N VAL A 28 19.39 -8.10 2.10
CA VAL A 28 18.98 -7.68 3.46
C VAL A 28 17.82 -6.67 3.38
N THR A 29 17.92 -5.69 2.47
CA THR A 29 16.86 -4.71 2.26
C THR A 29 15.57 -5.38 1.76
N SER A 30 15.68 -6.39 0.90
CA SER A 30 14.54 -7.16 0.42
C SER A 30 13.82 -7.91 1.55
N LEU A 31 14.57 -8.51 2.48
CA LEU A 31 14.02 -9.21 3.64
C LEU A 31 13.33 -8.27 4.63
N ALA A 32 13.76 -7.01 4.72
CA ALA A 32 13.16 -5.98 5.57
C ALA A 32 11.89 -5.36 4.94
N MET A 33 11.59 -5.65 3.68
CA MET A 33 10.43 -5.08 3.00
C MET A 33 9.15 -5.83 3.33
N THR A 34 8.18 -5.12 3.89
CA THR A 34 6.83 -5.63 4.17
C THR A 34 5.90 -5.56 2.95
N SER A 35 6.25 -4.80 1.91
CA SER A 35 5.45 -4.66 0.69
C SER A 35 5.95 -5.60 -0.41
N VAL A 36 5.11 -6.58 -0.77
CA VAL A 36 5.40 -7.53 -1.86
C VAL A 36 5.62 -6.82 -3.20
N VAL A 37 4.89 -5.74 -3.47
CA VAL A 37 5.03 -4.96 -4.70
C VAL A 37 6.41 -4.31 -4.79
N ARG A 38 6.86 -3.65 -3.70
CA ARG A 38 8.20 -3.03 -3.66
C ARG A 38 9.31 -4.06 -3.85
N LEU A 39 9.19 -5.21 -3.18
CA LEU A 39 10.12 -6.31 -3.35
C LEU A 39 10.23 -6.74 -4.81
N ARG A 40 9.09 -6.92 -5.50
CA ARG A 40 9.05 -7.31 -6.91
C ARG A 40 9.64 -6.25 -7.85
N VAL A 41 9.40 -4.97 -7.57
CA VAL A 41 9.99 -3.86 -8.35
C VAL A 41 11.51 -3.85 -8.24
N ILE A 42 12.05 -3.96 -7.02
CA ILE A 42 13.50 -3.99 -6.80
C ILE A 42 14.13 -5.22 -7.45
N SER A 43 13.50 -6.39 -7.28
CA SER A 43 13.95 -7.64 -7.93
C SER A 43 13.94 -7.53 -9.46
N LEU A 44 12.94 -6.86 -10.04
CA LEU A 44 12.87 -6.61 -11.48
C LEU A 44 14.03 -5.72 -11.94
N ILE A 45 14.29 -4.61 -11.24
CA ILE A 45 15.41 -3.71 -11.53
C ILE A 45 16.74 -4.48 -11.49
N GLY A 46 16.95 -5.26 -10.41
CA GLY A 46 18.15 -6.10 -10.28
C GLY A 46 18.31 -7.10 -11.43
N SER A 47 17.24 -7.80 -11.78
CA SER A 47 17.25 -8.79 -12.86
C SER A 47 17.57 -8.16 -14.22
N VAL A 48 17.00 -7.00 -14.54
CA VAL A 48 17.30 -6.27 -15.78
C VAL A 48 18.77 -5.84 -15.81
N THR A 49 19.29 -5.34 -14.69
CA THR A 49 20.71 -4.97 -14.57
C THR A 49 21.63 -6.18 -14.81
N PHE A 50 21.29 -7.36 -14.25
CA PHE A 50 22.07 -8.57 -14.45
C PHE A 50 21.94 -9.15 -15.88
N VAL A 51 20.81 -8.96 -16.57
CA VAL A 51 20.70 -9.31 -18.00
C VAL A 51 21.69 -8.47 -18.82
N VAL A 52 21.75 -7.16 -18.59
CA VAL A 52 22.71 -6.27 -19.27
C VAL A 52 24.14 -6.67 -18.95
N TYR A 53 24.45 -6.91 -17.68
CA TYR A 53 25.78 -7.37 -17.25
C TYR A 53 26.17 -8.70 -17.90
N GLY A 54 25.26 -9.69 -17.93
CA GLY A 54 25.48 -10.97 -18.58
C GLY A 54 25.74 -10.84 -20.08
N ALA A 55 25.04 -9.90 -20.74
CA ALA A 55 25.25 -9.60 -22.16
C ALA A 55 26.66 -9.01 -22.43
N LEU A 56 27.10 -8.10 -21.57
CA LEU A 56 28.45 -7.50 -21.65
C LEU A 56 29.58 -8.57 -21.45
N LEU A 57 29.32 -9.58 -20.62
CA LEU A 57 30.25 -10.68 -20.36
C LEU A 57 30.12 -11.83 -21.34
N GLY A 58 29.10 -11.83 -22.23
CA GLY A 58 28.80 -12.97 -23.10
C GLY A 58 28.33 -14.24 -22.36
N SER A 59 27.82 -14.08 -21.10
CA SER A 59 27.43 -15.22 -20.27
C SER A 59 25.95 -15.58 -20.44
N VAL A 60 25.69 -16.59 -21.26
CA VAL A 60 24.34 -17.11 -21.54
C VAL A 60 23.59 -17.55 -20.27
N PRO A 61 24.18 -18.26 -19.28
CA PRO A 61 23.47 -18.65 -18.06
C PRO A 61 22.97 -17.45 -17.25
N ILE A 62 23.79 -16.39 -17.12
CA ILE A 62 23.40 -15.18 -16.38
C ILE A 62 22.21 -14.50 -17.07
N ILE A 63 22.26 -14.37 -18.40
CA ILE A 63 21.17 -13.77 -19.18
C ILE A 63 19.88 -14.56 -19.00
N LEU A 64 19.91 -15.87 -19.21
CA LEU A 64 18.70 -16.71 -19.16
C LEU A 64 18.05 -16.70 -17.76
N THR A 65 18.86 -16.87 -16.71
CA THR A 65 18.34 -16.90 -15.33
C THR A 65 17.69 -15.56 -14.96
N ASN A 66 18.35 -14.45 -15.24
CA ASN A 66 17.83 -13.14 -14.86
C ASN A 66 16.67 -12.69 -15.77
N ALA A 67 16.65 -13.06 -17.04
CA ALA A 67 15.49 -12.86 -17.91
C ALA A 67 14.26 -13.61 -17.41
N ALA A 68 14.41 -14.86 -16.97
CA ALA A 68 13.32 -15.63 -16.37
C ALA A 68 12.80 -14.96 -15.08
N VAL A 69 13.68 -14.49 -14.20
CA VAL A 69 13.31 -13.75 -12.99
C VAL A 69 12.59 -12.44 -13.34
N ALA A 70 13.06 -11.70 -14.34
CA ALA A 70 12.40 -10.48 -14.80
C ALA A 70 10.98 -10.76 -15.31
N VAL A 71 10.80 -11.79 -16.13
CA VAL A 71 9.46 -12.19 -16.64
C VAL A 71 8.53 -12.56 -15.48
N LEU A 72 9.00 -13.35 -14.51
CA LEU A 72 8.21 -13.72 -13.33
C LEU A 72 7.82 -12.47 -12.52
N ASN A 73 8.73 -11.53 -12.30
CA ASN A 73 8.42 -10.29 -11.58
C ASN A 73 7.38 -9.44 -12.33
N ILE A 74 7.49 -9.33 -13.66
CA ILE A 74 6.49 -8.62 -14.48
C ILE A 74 5.12 -9.30 -14.38
N TRP A 75 5.08 -10.64 -14.47
CA TRP A 75 3.83 -11.39 -14.36
C TRP A 75 3.17 -11.19 -12.99
N PHE A 76 3.94 -11.31 -11.91
CA PHE A 76 3.45 -11.06 -10.55
C PHE A 76 2.99 -9.61 -10.35
N LEU A 77 3.76 -8.62 -10.84
CA LEU A 77 3.37 -7.22 -10.76
C LEU A 77 2.08 -6.94 -11.54
N ARG A 78 1.94 -7.50 -12.75
CA ARG A 78 0.68 -7.38 -13.51
C ARG A 78 -0.49 -8.00 -12.77
N LYS A 79 -0.33 -9.18 -12.19
CA LYS A 79 -1.34 -9.83 -11.37
C LYS A 79 -1.67 -9.01 -10.11
N GLU A 80 -0.64 -8.47 -9.46
CA GLU A 80 -0.75 -7.70 -8.23
C GLU A 80 -1.34 -6.30 -8.45
N LEU A 81 -1.01 -5.63 -9.55
CA LEU A 81 -1.47 -4.28 -9.90
C LEU A 81 -2.65 -4.29 -10.88
N GLY A 82 -2.86 -5.38 -11.59
CA GLY A 82 -3.78 -5.47 -12.72
C GLY A 82 -5.26 -5.66 -12.40
N GLY A 83 -5.70 -5.43 -11.18
CA GLY A 83 -7.14 -5.32 -10.86
C GLY A 83 -7.99 -6.60 -10.99
N GLY A 84 -7.39 -7.77 -11.26
CA GLY A 84 -8.09 -9.06 -11.18
C GLY A 84 -8.34 -9.53 -9.73
N ARG A 85 -8.11 -8.66 -8.75
CA ARG A 85 -8.36 -8.91 -7.34
C ARG A 85 -9.81 -8.70 -7.03
N SER A 86 -10.37 -9.64 -6.33
CA SER A 86 -11.70 -9.50 -5.76
C SER A 86 -11.66 -8.50 -4.61
N LEU A 87 -11.75 -7.20 -4.95
CA LEU A 87 -11.97 -6.17 -3.94
C LEU A 87 -13.46 -6.14 -3.59
N GLY A 88 -13.75 -6.10 -2.32
CA GLY A 88 -15.12 -6.08 -1.79
C GLY A 88 -15.26 -5.07 -0.66
N ALA A 89 -16.50 -4.66 -0.44
CA ALA A 89 -16.90 -3.91 0.73
C ALA A 89 -18.24 -4.48 1.20
N VAL A 90 -18.26 -4.95 2.44
CA VAL A 90 -19.41 -5.63 3.02
C VAL A 90 -19.93 -4.77 4.18
N PRO A 91 -21.22 -4.35 4.15
CA PRO A 91 -21.84 -3.68 5.30
C PRO A 91 -21.76 -4.58 6.54
N ILE A 92 -21.37 -3.99 7.64
CA ILE A 92 -21.25 -4.66 8.94
C ILE A 92 -21.78 -3.71 10.02
N ALA A 93 -22.35 -4.25 11.08
CA ALA A 93 -22.74 -3.42 12.23
C ALA A 93 -21.48 -2.81 12.88
N ALA A 94 -21.56 -1.53 13.24
CA ALA A 94 -20.40 -0.82 13.80
C ALA A 94 -19.94 -1.38 15.16
N ASP A 95 -20.84 -2.02 15.89
CA ASP A 95 -20.62 -2.71 17.17
C ASP A 95 -20.37 -4.22 17.01
N ALA A 96 -20.27 -4.73 15.75
CA ALA A 96 -20.03 -6.14 15.52
C ALA A 96 -18.71 -6.58 16.21
N PRO A 97 -18.73 -7.71 16.96
CA PRO A 97 -17.55 -8.19 17.70
C PRO A 97 -16.30 -8.33 16.82
N PHE A 98 -16.48 -8.83 15.60
CA PHE A 98 -15.38 -8.95 14.64
C PHE A 98 -14.77 -7.59 14.27
N LEU A 99 -15.60 -6.58 14.01
CA LEU A 99 -15.12 -5.23 13.65
C LEU A 99 -14.42 -4.58 14.84
N THR A 100 -14.96 -4.74 16.05
CA THR A 100 -14.35 -4.24 17.28
C THR A 100 -12.96 -4.85 17.50
N ASP A 101 -12.82 -6.17 17.40
CA ASP A 101 -11.54 -6.86 17.52
C ASP A 101 -10.56 -6.45 16.42
N PHE A 102 -11.04 -6.32 15.18
CA PHE A 102 -10.25 -5.84 14.05
C PHE A 102 -9.69 -4.44 14.30
N LEU A 103 -10.50 -3.50 14.76
CA LEU A 103 -10.10 -2.12 15.06
C LEU A 103 -9.10 -2.06 16.22
N GLU A 104 -9.33 -2.82 17.29
CA GLU A 104 -8.42 -2.87 18.43
C GLU A 104 -7.06 -3.46 18.06
N SER A 105 -7.05 -4.54 17.29
CA SER A 105 -5.82 -5.16 16.79
C SER A 105 -4.98 -4.23 15.91
N HIS A 106 -5.61 -3.25 15.25
CA HIS A 106 -4.95 -2.29 14.37
C HIS A 106 -4.86 -0.87 14.94
N ARG A 107 -5.24 -0.67 16.21
CA ARG A 107 -5.33 0.63 16.88
C ARG A 107 -4.07 1.49 16.73
N THR A 108 -2.90 0.90 16.91
CA THR A 108 -1.62 1.61 16.78
C THR A 108 -1.38 2.15 15.37
N ASP A 109 -1.76 1.39 14.36
CA ASP A 109 -1.58 1.79 12.95
C ASP A 109 -2.64 2.83 12.53
N ILE A 110 -3.87 2.69 13.01
CA ILE A 110 -4.95 3.67 12.83
C ILE A 110 -4.55 5.02 13.45
N ALA A 111 -4.09 5.03 14.70
CA ALA A 111 -3.70 6.23 15.41
C ALA A 111 -2.57 7.03 14.74
N ARG A 112 -1.72 6.40 13.94
CA ARG A 112 -0.66 7.09 13.17
C ARG A 112 -1.20 7.97 12.05
N SER A 113 -2.30 7.56 11.42
CA SER A 113 -2.88 8.28 10.28
C SER A 113 -4.12 9.06 10.65
N GLN A 114 -4.88 8.58 11.62
CA GLN A 114 -6.16 9.13 12.07
C GLN A 114 -6.24 9.11 13.61
N PRO A 115 -5.42 9.93 14.30
CA PRO A 115 -5.32 9.94 15.76
C PRO A 115 -6.63 10.33 16.47
N GLU A 116 -7.54 11.00 15.75
CA GLU A 116 -8.82 11.48 16.28
C GLU A 116 -9.94 10.42 16.20
N PHE A 117 -9.64 9.26 15.57
CA PHE A 117 -10.61 8.19 15.53
C PHE A 117 -10.94 7.70 16.93
N ALA A 118 -12.20 7.87 17.30
CA ALA A 118 -12.75 7.44 18.58
C ALA A 118 -13.49 6.10 18.42
N THR A 119 -13.88 5.52 19.55
CA THR A 119 -14.71 4.32 19.58
C THR A 119 -15.99 4.54 18.76
N PRO A 120 -16.33 3.63 17.82
CA PRO A 120 -17.54 3.74 17.02
C PRO A 120 -18.81 3.74 17.88
N SER A 121 -19.82 4.47 17.41
CA SER A 121 -21.18 4.32 17.91
C SER A 121 -21.89 3.16 17.21
N PRO A 122 -22.80 2.44 17.87
CA PRO A 122 -23.60 1.39 17.21
C PRO A 122 -24.40 1.89 16.00
N ASP A 123 -24.73 3.19 15.96
CA ASP A 123 -25.47 3.83 14.86
C ASP A 123 -24.57 4.28 13.70
N ASP A 124 -23.26 4.13 13.84
CA ASP A 124 -22.33 4.51 12.78
C ASP A 124 -22.47 3.54 11.60
N PHE A 125 -22.39 4.08 10.40
CA PHE A 125 -22.26 3.25 9.19
C PHE A 125 -20.87 2.62 9.12
N ALA A 126 -20.80 1.32 8.84
CA ALA A 126 -19.52 0.64 8.71
C ALA A 126 -19.50 -0.32 7.51
N LEU A 127 -18.36 -0.37 6.83
CA LEU A 127 -18.01 -1.34 5.81
C LEU A 127 -16.73 -2.05 6.20
N LEU A 128 -16.75 -3.37 6.15
CA LEU A 128 -15.54 -4.18 6.13
C LEU A 128 -15.02 -4.24 4.69
N LEU A 129 -13.83 -3.72 4.48
CA LEU A 129 -13.16 -3.78 3.18
C LEU A 129 -12.44 -5.12 3.05
N THR A 130 -12.62 -5.79 1.93
CA THR A 130 -12.03 -7.10 1.70
C THR A 130 -11.18 -7.12 0.43
N ARG A 131 -10.17 -8.01 0.44
CA ARG A 131 -9.38 -8.36 -0.71
C ARG A 131 -9.28 -9.87 -0.81
N ASP A 132 -9.71 -10.42 -1.94
CA ASP A 132 -9.75 -11.89 -2.17
C ASP A 132 -10.51 -12.63 -1.05
N GLY A 133 -11.57 -11.99 -0.51
CA GLY A 133 -12.38 -12.52 0.59
C GLY A 133 -11.79 -12.35 1.99
N LEU A 134 -10.58 -11.82 2.12
CA LEU A 134 -9.93 -11.58 3.40
C LEU A 134 -10.14 -10.13 3.87
N PRO A 135 -10.28 -9.88 5.19
CA PRO A 135 -10.31 -8.53 5.74
C PRO A 135 -9.06 -7.75 5.35
N ALA A 136 -9.25 -6.55 4.84
CA ALA A 136 -8.17 -5.70 4.36
C ALA A 136 -8.23 -4.26 4.90
N GLY A 137 -9.37 -3.86 5.47
CA GLY A 137 -9.58 -2.53 6.02
C GLY A 137 -11.00 -2.31 6.50
N ALA A 138 -11.30 -1.10 6.92
CA ALA A 138 -12.63 -0.66 7.31
C ALA A 138 -12.86 0.79 6.88
N LEU A 139 -14.10 1.09 6.45
CA LEU A 139 -14.62 2.44 6.31
C LEU A 139 -15.72 2.63 7.33
N MET A 140 -15.69 3.72 8.08
CA MET A 140 -16.74 4.07 9.02
C MET A 140 -17.10 5.54 8.90
N GLY A 141 -18.33 5.88 9.28
CA GLY A 141 -18.78 7.26 9.27
C GLY A 141 -20.22 7.40 9.70
N ARG A 142 -20.67 8.66 9.72
CA ARG A 142 -22.03 9.05 10.13
C ARG A 142 -22.73 9.77 8.98
N ARG A 143 -24.05 9.71 8.96
CA ARG A 143 -24.81 10.59 8.08
C ARG A 143 -24.61 12.02 8.51
N ALA A 144 -24.28 12.90 7.56
CA ALA A 144 -24.15 14.32 7.87
C ALA A 144 -25.52 14.89 8.29
N GLY A 145 -25.54 15.72 9.35
CA GLY A 145 -26.79 16.25 9.87
C GLY A 145 -27.53 17.17 8.89
N GLU A 146 -26.79 17.89 8.05
CA GLU A 146 -27.34 18.82 7.05
C GLU A 146 -27.77 18.13 5.75
N ASP A 147 -27.08 17.05 5.37
CA ASP A 147 -27.36 16.27 4.17
C ASP A 147 -27.20 14.77 4.47
N PRO A 148 -28.28 14.06 4.75
CA PRO A 148 -28.25 12.62 5.06
C PRO A 148 -27.73 11.74 3.93
N ALA A 149 -27.64 12.24 2.69
CA ALA A 149 -27.04 11.55 1.56
C ALA A 149 -25.50 11.68 1.54
N THR A 150 -24.93 12.49 2.44
CA THR A 150 -23.48 12.60 2.63
C THR A 150 -23.04 11.73 3.83
N LEU A 151 -22.03 10.89 3.60
CA LEU A 151 -21.32 10.14 4.62
C LEU A 151 -20.14 10.97 5.15
N ASP A 152 -20.19 11.40 6.40
CA ASP A 152 -19.05 11.95 7.13
C ASP A 152 -18.15 10.80 7.58
N VAL A 153 -17.04 10.61 6.90
CA VAL A 153 -16.09 9.55 7.18
C VAL A 153 -15.32 9.86 8.47
N THR A 154 -15.44 8.98 9.44
CA THR A 154 -14.71 9.02 10.72
C THR A 154 -13.48 8.11 10.70
N LEU A 155 -13.50 7.05 9.90
CA LEU A 155 -12.40 6.15 9.66
C LEU A 155 -12.36 5.71 8.20
N ASP A 156 -11.21 5.83 7.59
CA ASP A 156 -10.87 5.17 6.31
C ASP A 156 -9.51 4.48 6.48
N TYR A 157 -9.56 3.22 6.83
CA TYR A 157 -8.37 2.45 7.18
C TYR A 157 -8.17 1.27 6.26
N VAL A 158 -6.97 1.15 5.73
CA VAL A 158 -6.47 -0.02 5.00
C VAL A 158 -5.23 -0.55 5.69
N MET A 159 -5.24 -1.84 5.99
CA MET A 159 -4.10 -2.55 6.60
C MET A 159 -2.84 -2.31 5.79
N HIS A 160 -1.70 -2.16 6.48
CA HIS A 160 -0.39 -1.89 5.86
C HIS A 160 -0.06 -2.87 4.72
N ALA A 161 -0.35 -4.16 4.90
CA ALA A 161 -0.12 -5.20 3.91
C ALA A 161 -0.90 -5.02 2.59
N TYR A 162 -1.99 -4.24 2.61
CA TYR A 162 -2.89 -4.05 1.48
C TYR A 162 -2.92 -2.63 0.91
N ARG A 163 -2.13 -1.69 1.44
CA ARG A 163 -2.10 -0.28 0.97
C ARG A 163 -1.77 -0.13 -0.51
N ASP A 164 -0.92 -1.01 -1.03
CA ASP A 164 -0.57 -1.02 -2.46
C ASP A 164 -1.70 -1.56 -3.37
N SER A 165 -2.81 -2.05 -2.79
CA SER A 165 -3.91 -2.70 -3.52
C SER A 165 -4.92 -1.74 -4.11
N LYS A 166 -4.77 -0.42 -3.91
CA LYS A 166 -5.68 0.63 -4.39
C LYS A 166 -7.14 0.45 -3.94
N ILE A 167 -7.35 -0.16 -2.76
CA ILE A 167 -8.69 -0.41 -2.20
C ILE A 167 -9.48 0.90 -2.08
N GLY A 168 -8.87 1.97 -1.56
CA GLY A 168 -9.53 3.27 -1.45
C GLY A 168 -9.94 3.85 -2.81
N SER A 169 -9.05 3.81 -3.81
CA SER A 169 -9.39 4.26 -5.18
C SER A 169 -10.52 3.43 -5.79
N TRP A 170 -10.55 2.13 -5.51
CA TRP A 170 -11.63 1.25 -5.93
C TRP A 170 -12.92 1.57 -5.18
N LEU A 171 -12.87 1.72 -3.86
CA LEU A 171 -14.05 1.96 -3.01
C LEU A 171 -14.80 3.22 -3.44
N PHE A 172 -14.08 4.32 -3.65
CA PHE A 172 -14.66 5.60 -4.06
C PHE A 172 -14.81 5.75 -5.58
N GLY A 173 -14.51 4.72 -6.34
CA GLY A 173 -14.69 4.64 -7.79
C GLY A 173 -15.62 3.49 -8.18
N PRO A 174 -15.14 2.41 -8.80
CA PRO A 174 -15.98 1.28 -9.22
C PRO A 174 -16.75 0.62 -8.07
N GLY A 175 -16.21 0.62 -6.85
CA GLY A 175 -16.82 0.08 -5.63
C GLY A 175 -17.85 0.99 -4.97
N ALA A 176 -17.97 2.25 -5.39
CA ALA A 176 -18.90 3.22 -4.80
C ALA A 176 -20.37 2.78 -4.84
N LYS A 177 -20.68 1.78 -5.66
CA LYS A 177 -22.00 1.15 -5.70
C LYS A 177 -22.49 0.73 -4.31
N VAL A 178 -21.59 0.22 -3.44
CA VAL A 178 -21.99 -0.19 -2.08
C VAL A 178 -22.42 0.99 -1.22
N LEU A 179 -21.76 2.13 -1.35
CA LEU A 179 -22.14 3.37 -0.65
C LEU A 179 -23.47 3.89 -1.19
N ARG A 180 -23.64 3.93 -2.52
CA ARG A 180 -24.89 4.38 -3.15
C ARG A 180 -26.07 3.49 -2.77
N SER A 181 -25.90 2.18 -2.72
CA SER A 181 -26.97 1.27 -2.30
C SER A 181 -27.37 1.43 -0.83
N ASN A 182 -26.53 2.07 -0.02
CA ASN A 182 -26.81 2.46 1.36
C ASN A 182 -27.29 3.92 1.49
N GLY A 183 -27.61 4.59 0.38
CA GLY A 183 -28.23 5.91 0.34
C GLY A 183 -27.24 7.07 0.41
N PHE A 184 -25.95 6.85 0.11
CA PHE A 184 -24.96 7.92 0.09
C PHE A 184 -24.62 8.32 -1.35
N ASN A 185 -24.74 9.61 -1.66
CA ASN A 185 -24.36 10.19 -2.93
C ASN A 185 -23.01 10.91 -2.85
N ARG A 186 -22.58 11.21 -1.63
CA ARG A 186 -21.37 11.99 -1.33
C ARG A 186 -20.66 11.42 -0.13
N VAL A 187 -19.36 11.57 -0.11
CA VAL A 187 -18.53 11.30 1.07
C VAL A 187 -17.73 12.55 1.44
N ALA A 188 -17.56 12.77 2.73
CA ALA A 188 -16.78 13.87 3.26
C ALA A 188 -15.82 13.37 4.33
N ALA A 189 -14.64 13.96 4.42
CA ALA A 189 -13.63 13.66 5.41
C ALA A 189 -12.93 14.93 5.88
N THR A 190 -12.47 14.95 7.13
CA THR A 190 -11.68 16.04 7.70
C THR A 190 -10.33 15.51 8.13
N PRO A 191 -9.36 15.39 7.21
CA PRO A 191 -8.05 14.84 7.54
C PRO A 191 -7.23 15.82 8.38
N THR A 192 -6.72 15.34 9.50
CA THR A 192 -5.92 16.12 10.46
C THR A 192 -4.43 15.92 10.28
N THR A 193 -4.02 14.76 9.75
CA THR A 193 -2.62 14.45 9.45
C THR A 193 -2.30 14.69 7.97
N GLU A 194 -1.02 15.00 7.69
CA GLU A 194 -0.56 15.17 6.30
C GLU A 194 -0.64 13.86 5.49
N VAL A 195 -0.42 12.73 6.16
CA VAL A 195 -0.55 11.40 5.54
C VAL A 195 -1.98 11.16 5.08
N HIS A 196 -2.97 11.45 5.95
CA HIS A 196 -4.39 11.29 5.61
C HIS A 196 -4.83 12.30 4.55
N ARG A 197 -4.34 13.55 4.62
CA ARG A 197 -4.63 14.59 3.60
C ARG A 197 -4.10 14.20 2.22
N SER A 198 -2.88 13.71 2.14
CA SER A 198 -2.29 13.22 0.89
C SER A 198 -3.08 12.04 0.31
N TYR A 199 -3.53 11.15 1.18
CA TYR A 199 -4.34 10.01 0.79
C TYR A 199 -5.70 10.44 0.21
N VAL A 200 -6.51 11.25 0.92
CA VAL A 200 -7.84 11.67 0.43
C VAL A 200 -7.72 12.45 -0.89
N LYS A 201 -6.68 13.27 -1.04
CA LYS A 201 -6.36 13.91 -2.32
C LYS A 201 -6.08 12.89 -3.42
N GLY A 202 -5.27 11.87 -3.11
CA GLY A 202 -4.89 10.79 -4.04
C GLY A 202 -6.07 9.93 -4.50
N VAL A 203 -7.08 9.76 -3.65
CA VAL A 203 -8.32 9.04 -4.01
C VAL A 203 -9.42 9.96 -4.55
N GLY A 204 -9.12 11.21 -4.90
CA GLY A 204 -9.96 12.10 -5.68
C GLY A 204 -10.94 12.95 -4.88
N PHE A 205 -10.71 13.17 -3.59
CA PHE A 205 -11.46 14.16 -2.82
C PHE A 205 -10.99 15.59 -3.19
N ARG A 206 -11.90 16.55 -3.13
CA ARG A 206 -11.66 17.98 -3.33
C ARG A 206 -11.80 18.71 -2.01
N ASN A 207 -10.97 19.72 -1.77
CA ASN A 207 -11.08 20.54 -0.57
C ASN A 207 -12.14 21.63 -0.79
N GLU A 208 -13.13 21.64 0.08
CA GLU A 208 -14.18 22.66 0.15
C GLU A 208 -14.16 23.27 1.56
N GLY A 209 -13.40 24.37 1.73
CA GLY A 209 -13.35 25.09 3.00
C GLY A 209 -12.75 24.32 4.19
N GLY A 210 -11.78 23.43 3.95
CA GLY A 210 -11.15 22.61 4.99
C GLY A 210 -11.76 21.22 5.13
N ARG A 211 -12.96 20.98 4.60
CA ARG A 211 -13.60 19.69 4.49
C ARG A 211 -13.30 19.09 3.12
N TRP A 212 -12.89 17.85 3.07
CA TRP A 212 -12.59 17.15 1.82
C TRP A 212 -13.81 16.33 1.41
N VAL A 213 -14.28 16.56 0.20
CA VAL A 213 -15.51 15.94 -0.32
C VAL A 213 -15.29 15.25 -1.64
N ARG A 214 -16.08 14.21 -1.88
CA ARG A 214 -16.12 13.50 -3.15
C ARG A 214 -17.54 13.05 -3.46
N ASP A 215 -18.01 13.36 -4.65
CA ASP A 215 -19.29 12.86 -5.17
C ASP A 215 -19.09 11.41 -5.66
N LEU A 216 -20.08 10.59 -5.36
CA LEU A 216 -20.11 9.16 -5.71
C LEU A 216 -20.91 8.96 -7.02
N GLY A 217 -20.45 9.51 -8.10
CA GLY A 217 -21.12 9.54 -9.41
C GLY A 217 -21.63 8.20 -9.96
#